data_c98b655f971fc774141d0c9d2270cd2e
#
_entry.id   c98b655f971fc774141d0c9d2270cd2e
#
_cell.length_a   1.000
_cell.length_b   1.000
_cell.length_c   1.000
_cell.angle_alpha   90.00
_cell.angle_beta   90.00
_cell.angle_gamma   90.00
#
_symmetry.space_group_name_H-M   'P 1'
#
loop_
_entity.id
_entity.type
_entity.pdbx_description
1 polymer ?
#
loop_
_entity_poly.entity_id
_entity_poly.type
_entity_poly.pdbx_seq_one_letter_code
_entity_poly.pdbx_strand_id
1 'polypeptide(L)'
;MKKNKSILITGGCGFVGTNLAIYLQKRLKNFSIFSVDNLNKDYSKFNLNILKKMKIKNYKIDISSNKFLKIKKKFDFIIDCSADPAVENSRKDTRSVFNNNLKTTFNILEKTKRDKSKIIFISSSRIYPIFESKKKFRHKDNSFFDEQTKTDGIKSLYGFTKFASELLIKEYSYIFNIKYIINRSGIITGPLQFGKVEQGVISLWLWRHLNNLKLDYIGFGGKGHQIRDILYVDDFSLLIKKQILAF
;
A
#
# COMPACT_ATOMS: atom_id res chain seq x y z
N MET A 1 2.79 11.65 32.75
CA MET A 1 2.57 10.45 31.88
C MET A 1 2.83 10.84 30.43
N LYS A 2 3.71 10.16 29.70
CA LYS A 2 3.91 10.42 28.26
C LYS A 2 2.59 10.13 27.53
N LYS A 3 2.08 11.11 26.78
CA LYS A 3 0.86 10.96 25.97
C LYS A 3 1.04 9.81 25.00
N ASN A 4 0.11 8.84 25.03
CA ASN A 4 0.13 7.69 24.14
C ASN A 4 -0.09 8.19 22.70
N LYS A 5 0.89 7.99 21.80
CA LYS A 5 0.79 8.38 20.38
C LYS A 5 -0.22 7.49 19.65
N SER A 6 -0.81 7.99 18.60
CA SER A 6 -1.85 7.30 17.83
C SER A 6 -1.48 7.17 16.37
N ILE A 7 -1.69 5.98 15.81
CA ILE A 7 -1.44 5.64 14.41
C ILE A 7 -2.76 5.26 13.75
N LEU A 8 -3.08 5.86 12.61
CA LEU A 8 -4.15 5.43 11.73
C LEU A 8 -3.56 4.68 10.54
N ILE A 9 -4.00 3.46 10.30
CA ILE A 9 -3.65 2.67 9.12
C ILE A 9 -4.85 2.67 8.17
N THR A 10 -4.69 3.23 6.98
CA THR A 10 -5.71 3.20 5.93
C THR A 10 -5.62 1.91 5.14
N GLY A 11 -6.75 1.41 4.61
CA GLY A 11 -6.79 0.07 4.04
C GLY A 11 -6.42 -1.01 5.06
N GLY A 12 -6.76 -0.77 6.34
CA GLY A 12 -6.28 -1.58 7.45
C GLY A 12 -6.86 -2.99 7.52
N CYS A 13 -7.94 -3.30 6.78
CA CYS A 13 -8.46 -4.66 6.60
C CYS A 13 -7.98 -5.31 5.29
N GLY A 14 -7.08 -4.64 4.53
CA GLY A 14 -6.34 -5.22 3.43
C GLY A 14 -5.17 -6.08 3.92
N PHE A 15 -4.48 -6.76 2.98
CA PHE A 15 -3.34 -7.63 3.28
C PHE A 15 -2.23 -6.91 4.06
N VAL A 16 -1.66 -5.85 3.49
CA VAL A 16 -0.54 -5.12 4.10
C VAL A 16 -1.00 -4.42 5.38
N GLY A 17 -2.16 -3.73 5.34
CA GLY A 17 -2.67 -2.97 6.48
C GLY A 17 -2.95 -3.84 7.70
N THR A 18 -3.50 -5.05 7.52
CA THR A 18 -3.80 -5.97 8.62
C THR A 18 -2.51 -6.49 9.27
N ASN A 19 -1.54 -6.95 8.46
CA ASN A 19 -0.27 -7.44 8.98
C ASN A 19 0.48 -6.33 9.74
N LEU A 20 0.55 -5.15 9.16
CA LEU A 20 1.18 -3.99 9.78
C LEU A 20 0.50 -3.60 11.10
N ALA A 21 -0.85 -3.58 11.14
CA ALA A 21 -1.60 -3.28 12.34
C ALA A 21 -1.29 -4.27 13.47
N ILE A 22 -1.28 -5.58 13.17
CA ILE A 22 -0.94 -6.64 14.11
C ILE A 22 0.50 -6.49 14.61
N TYR A 23 1.44 -6.27 13.67
CA TYR A 23 2.87 -6.15 13.99
C TYR A 23 3.13 -4.95 14.91
N LEU A 24 2.60 -3.78 14.58
CA LEU A 24 2.79 -2.55 15.36
C LEU A 24 2.10 -2.64 16.73
N GLN A 25 0.89 -3.21 16.82
CA GLN A 25 0.17 -3.41 18.07
C GLN A 25 0.98 -4.26 19.06
N LYS A 26 1.67 -5.28 18.57
CA LYS A 26 2.52 -6.16 19.42
C LYS A 26 3.84 -5.50 19.83
N ARG A 27 4.37 -4.59 19.04
CA ARG A 27 5.75 -4.08 19.15
C ARG A 27 5.89 -2.64 19.64
N LEU A 28 4.82 -1.83 19.58
CA LEU A 28 4.83 -0.42 19.99
C LEU A 28 3.93 -0.19 21.20
N LYS A 29 4.46 -0.42 22.42
CA LYS A 29 3.70 -0.33 23.67
C LYS A 29 3.09 1.07 23.95
N ASN A 30 3.75 2.14 23.49
CA ASN A 30 3.34 3.53 23.73
C ASN A 30 2.52 4.12 22.56
N PHE A 31 1.89 3.27 21.75
CA PHE A 31 1.08 3.68 20.61
C PHE A 31 -0.27 2.98 20.62
N SER A 32 -1.31 3.71 20.26
CA SER A 32 -2.63 3.15 19.99
C SER A 32 -2.83 3.02 18.49
N ILE A 33 -3.12 1.82 18.01
CA ILE A 33 -3.31 1.53 16.59
C ILE A 33 -4.79 1.59 16.25
N PHE A 34 -5.11 2.25 15.15
CA PHE A 34 -6.45 2.37 14.57
C PHE A 34 -6.40 2.00 13.09
N SER A 35 -7.50 1.54 12.58
CA SER A 35 -7.69 1.17 11.19
C SER A 35 -8.86 1.95 10.59
N VAL A 36 -8.81 2.21 9.30
CA VAL A 36 -9.96 2.62 8.48
C VAL A 36 -10.00 1.80 7.20
N ASP A 37 -11.18 1.25 6.91
CA ASP A 37 -11.41 0.40 5.74
C ASP A 37 -12.92 0.38 5.44
N ASN A 38 -13.31 0.37 4.16
CA ASN A 38 -14.71 0.32 3.75
C ASN A 38 -15.29 -1.10 3.75
N LEU A 39 -14.42 -2.13 3.88
CA LEU A 39 -14.76 -3.55 3.90
C LEU A 39 -15.39 -4.06 2.59
N ASN A 40 -15.06 -3.46 1.45
CA ASN A 40 -15.62 -3.83 0.15
C ASN A 40 -14.97 -5.08 -0.47
N LYS A 41 -13.85 -5.57 0.07
CA LYS A 41 -13.25 -6.84 -0.39
C LYS A 41 -13.75 -7.99 0.50
N ASP A 42 -14.02 -9.15 -0.09
CA ASP A 42 -14.59 -10.30 0.63
C ASP A 42 -13.77 -10.71 1.85
N TYR A 43 -12.44 -10.74 1.70
CA TYR A 43 -11.52 -11.08 2.78
C TYR A 43 -11.43 -9.99 3.88
N SER A 44 -11.89 -8.78 3.64
CA SER A 44 -11.78 -7.67 4.61
C SER A 44 -12.57 -7.96 5.89
N LYS A 45 -13.68 -8.71 5.80
CA LYS A 45 -14.47 -9.14 6.97
C LYS A 45 -13.68 -10.11 7.85
N PHE A 46 -12.95 -11.05 7.22
CA PHE A 46 -12.08 -11.98 7.93
C PHE A 46 -10.97 -11.22 8.68
N ASN A 47 -10.28 -10.32 7.98
CA ASN A 47 -9.23 -9.50 8.54
C ASN A 47 -9.74 -8.57 9.66
N LEU A 48 -10.94 -8.01 9.51
CA LEU A 48 -11.59 -7.22 10.57
C LEU A 48 -11.76 -8.02 11.86
N ASN A 49 -12.14 -9.31 11.78
CA ASN A 49 -12.28 -10.15 12.97
C ASN A 49 -10.94 -10.35 13.68
N ILE A 50 -9.84 -10.46 12.94
CA ILE A 50 -8.49 -10.53 13.53
C ILE A 50 -8.17 -9.20 14.24
N LEU A 51 -8.42 -8.05 13.60
CA LEU A 51 -8.19 -6.74 14.21
C LEU A 51 -9.01 -6.54 15.50
N LYS A 52 -10.27 -7.00 15.51
CA LYS A 52 -11.11 -6.98 16.72
C LYS A 52 -10.51 -7.79 17.87
N LYS A 53 -10.03 -9.02 17.60
CA LYS A 53 -9.34 -9.85 18.61
C LYS A 53 -8.10 -9.15 19.16
N MET A 54 -7.42 -8.34 18.36
CA MET A 54 -6.26 -7.52 18.76
C MET A 54 -6.66 -6.19 19.41
N LYS A 55 -7.96 -5.94 19.66
CA LYS A 55 -8.51 -4.68 20.22
C LYS A 55 -8.17 -3.45 19.38
N ILE A 56 -7.98 -3.62 18.05
CA ILE A 56 -7.73 -2.53 17.09
C ILE A 56 -9.08 -2.07 16.56
N LYS A 57 -9.43 -0.80 16.82
CA LYS A 57 -10.67 -0.20 16.32
C LYS A 57 -10.57 0.10 14.83
N ASN A 58 -11.51 -0.42 14.03
CA ASN A 58 -11.66 -0.04 12.62
C ASN A 58 -12.81 0.95 12.45
N TYR A 59 -12.58 2.02 11.70
CA TYR A 59 -13.61 2.90 11.18
C TYR A 59 -14.09 2.34 9.83
N LYS A 60 -15.34 1.85 9.77
CA LYS A 60 -15.94 1.38 8.51
C LYS A 60 -16.34 2.59 7.67
N ILE A 61 -15.41 3.13 6.90
CA ILE A 61 -15.58 4.36 6.12
C ILE A 61 -14.84 4.20 4.78
N ASP A 62 -15.48 4.67 3.71
CA ASP A 62 -14.81 4.88 2.44
C ASP A 62 -14.01 6.18 2.51
N ILE A 63 -12.68 6.08 2.34
CA ILE A 63 -11.76 7.20 2.47
C ILE A 63 -11.96 8.21 1.34
N SER A 64 -12.43 7.77 0.16
CA SER A 64 -12.74 8.68 -0.95
C SER A 64 -13.96 9.57 -0.66
N SER A 65 -14.74 9.26 0.38
CA SER A 65 -15.91 10.01 0.78
C SER A 65 -15.60 11.10 1.81
N ASN A 66 -16.41 12.16 1.81
CA ASN A 66 -16.31 13.24 2.82
C ASN A 66 -16.53 12.75 4.27
N LYS A 67 -17.09 11.55 4.48
CA LYS A 67 -17.25 10.96 5.81
C LYS A 67 -15.90 10.73 6.50
N PHE A 68 -14.84 10.45 5.74
CA PHE A 68 -13.49 10.26 6.28
C PHE A 68 -13.00 11.55 6.99
N LEU A 69 -13.22 12.69 6.40
CA LEU A 69 -12.83 13.98 6.96
C LEU A 69 -13.64 14.34 8.21
N LYS A 70 -14.78 13.68 8.48
CA LYS A 70 -15.58 13.89 9.71
C LYS A 70 -15.03 13.13 10.93
N ILE A 71 -13.98 12.30 10.80
CA ILE A 71 -13.35 11.64 11.95
C ILE A 71 -12.69 12.70 12.84
N LYS A 72 -13.29 12.95 14.02
CA LYS A 72 -12.83 13.99 14.97
C LYS A 72 -11.50 13.65 15.65
N LYS A 73 -11.22 12.34 15.87
CA LYS A 73 -9.97 11.90 16.49
C LYS A 73 -8.78 12.35 15.65
N LYS A 74 -7.81 13.01 16.31
CA LYS A 74 -6.50 13.35 15.72
C LYS A 74 -5.54 12.16 15.85
N PHE A 75 -4.67 12.00 14.85
CA PHE A 75 -3.65 10.97 14.85
C PHE A 75 -2.26 11.62 14.74
N ASP A 76 -1.27 11.03 15.39
CA ASP A 76 0.13 11.47 15.30
C ASP A 76 0.78 10.98 13.99
N PHE A 77 0.35 9.80 13.52
CA PHE A 77 0.80 9.19 12.27
C PHE A 77 -0.38 8.70 11.45
N ILE A 78 -0.29 8.83 10.14
CA ILE A 78 -1.18 8.16 9.18
C ILE A 78 -0.30 7.32 8.26
N ILE A 79 -0.59 6.01 8.17
CA ILE A 79 0.10 5.08 7.28
C ILE A 79 -0.88 4.70 6.18
N ASP A 80 -0.58 5.12 4.95
CA ASP A 80 -1.46 4.89 3.81
C ASP A 80 -1.12 3.58 3.10
N CYS A 81 -1.91 2.53 3.42
CA CYS A 81 -1.91 1.24 2.74
C CYS A 81 -3.12 1.08 1.80
N SER A 82 -3.94 2.13 1.64
CA SER A 82 -5.14 2.07 0.80
C SER A 82 -4.79 2.18 -0.68
N ALA A 83 -5.28 1.25 -1.47
CA ALA A 83 -5.22 1.29 -2.93
C ALA A 83 -6.12 0.22 -3.54
N ASP A 84 -6.50 0.40 -4.80
CA ASP A 84 -6.92 -0.67 -5.69
C ASP A 84 -5.74 -1.01 -6.61
N PRO A 85 -4.98 -2.09 -6.31
CA PRO A 85 -3.75 -2.41 -7.03
C PRO A 85 -3.97 -3.21 -8.31
N ALA A 86 -5.22 -3.57 -8.64
CA ALA A 86 -5.54 -4.40 -9.80
C ALA A 86 -5.34 -3.63 -11.11
N VAL A 87 -4.25 -3.93 -11.81
CA VAL A 87 -3.91 -3.29 -13.11
C VAL A 87 -4.97 -3.60 -14.17
N GLU A 88 -5.57 -4.80 -14.16
CA GLU A 88 -6.62 -5.17 -15.11
C GLU A 88 -7.95 -4.47 -14.85
N ASN A 89 -8.30 -4.22 -13.59
CA ASN A 89 -9.46 -3.40 -13.25
C ASN A 89 -9.34 -1.98 -13.79
N SER A 90 -8.13 -1.48 -13.95
CA SER A 90 -7.89 -0.15 -14.50
C SER A 90 -8.31 0.00 -15.98
N ARG A 91 -8.43 -1.10 -16.71
CA ARG A 91 -8.96 -1.09 -18.09
C ARG A 91 -10.49 -1.11 -18.11
N LYS A 92 -11.13 -1.69 -17.10
CA LYS A 92 -12.59 -1.84 -17.02
C LYS A 92 -13.26 -0.64 -16.34
N ASP A 93 -12.65 -0.09 -15.31
CA ASP A 93 -13.20 1.03 -14.54
C ASP A 93 -12.08 2.01 -14.11
N THR A 94 -11.73 2.92 -15.01
CA THR A 94 -10.72 3.97 -14.79
C THR A 94 -11.11 4.94 -13.68
N ARG A 95 -12.41 5.25 -13.57
CA ARG A 95 -12.94 6.17 -12.55
C ARG A 95 -12.79 5.60 -11.16
N SER A 96 -13.05 4.31 -10.98
CA SER A 96 -12.85 3.61 -9.71
C SER A 96 -11.40 3.66 -9.27
N VAL A 97 -10.46 3.38 -10.18
CA VAL A 97 -9.01 3.44 -9.87
C VAL A 97 -8.58 4.85 -9.45
N PHE A 98 -9.07 5.88 -10.15
CA PHE A 98 -8.79 7.27 -9.79
C PHE A 98 -9.32 7.61 -8.39
N ASN A 99 -10.59 7.30 -8.12
CA ASN A 99 -11.23 7.59 -6.83
C ASN A 99 -10.57 6.79 -5.68
N ASN A 100 -10.30 5.51 -5.87
CA ASN A 100 -9.75 4.63 -4.84
C ASN A 100 -8.27 4.90 -4.55
N ASN A 101 -7.55 5.54 -5.46
CA ASN A 101 -6.13 5.82 -5.28
C ASN A 101 -5.88 7.31 -5.05
N LEU A 102 -6.10 8.16 -6.06
CA LEU A 102 -5.67 9.57 -6.00
C LEU A 102 -6.58 10.42 -5.11
N LYS A 103 -7.92 10.31 -5.26
CA LYS A 103 -8.86 11.03 -4.39
C LYS A 103 -8.75 10.60 -2.93
N THR A 104 -8.47 9.32 -2.71
CA THR A 104 -8.21 8.78 -1.36
C THR A 104 -6.96 9.43 -0.77
N THR A 105 -5.84 9.49 -1.51
CA THR A 105 -4.63 10.17 -1.06
C THR A 105 -4.89 11.65 -0.75
N PHE A 106 -5.66 12.35 -1.59
CA PHE A 106 -6.03 13.74 -1.33
C PHE A 106 -6.75 13.89 0.01
N ASN A 107 -7.78 13.08 0.28
CA ASN A 107 -8.51 13.13 1.55
C ASN A 107 -7.62 12.78 2.76
N ILE A 108 -6.69 11.84 2.59
CA ILE A 108 -5.70 11.50 3.62
C ILE A 108 -4.80 12.70 3.92
N LEU A 109 -4.34 13.42 2.91
CA LEU A 109 -3.51 14.60 3.06
C LEU A 109 -4.27 15.76 3.74
N GLU A 110 -5.54 15.99 3.39
CA GLU A 110 -6.38 16.96 4.08
C GLU A 110 -6.54 16.63 5.58
N LYS A 111 -6.71 15.33 5.89
CA LYS A 111 -6.73 14.90 7.28
C LYS A 111 -5.36 15.04 7.95
N THR A 112 -4.29 14.69 7.27
CA THR A 112 -2.90 14.80 7.76
C THR A 112 -2.59 16.27 8.11
N LYS A 113 -2.94 17.19 7.24
CA LYS A 113 -2.81 18.64 7.46
C LYS A 113 -3.58 19.08 8.69
N ARG A 114 -4.86 18.74 8.78
CA ARG A 114 -5.73 19.11 9.91
C ARG A 114 -5.25 18.56 11.25
N ASP A 115 -4.81 17.31 11.27
CA ASP A 115 -4.36 16.61 12.46
C ASP A 115 -2.93 16.99 12.86
N LYS A 116 -2.16 17.62 11.94
CA LYS A 116 -0.70 17.84 12.02
C LYS A 116 0.06 16.51 12.16
N SER A 117 -0.40 15.50 11.44
CA SER A 117 0.17 14.15 11.45
C SER A 117 1.44 14.09 10.61
N LYS A 118 2.23 13.02 10.83
CA LYS A 118 3.26 12.55 9.89
C LYS A 118 2.64 11.49 9.00
N ILE A 119 3.03 11.43 7.73
CA ILE A 119 2.49 10.44 6.79
C ILE A 119 3.58 9.45 6.34
N ILE A 120 3.26 8.16 6.32
CA ILE A 120 4.03 7.11 5.66
C ILE A 120 3.17 6.55 4.53
N PHE A 121 3.61 6.76 3.30
CA PHE A 121 2.88 6.35 2.10
C PHE A 121 3.48 5.08 1.51
N ILE A 122 2.63 4.07 1.29
CA ILE A 122 3.03 2.84 0.63
C ILE A 122 2.81 3.02 -0.87
N SER A 123 3.89 3.37 -1.55
CA SER A 123 3.96 3.46 -3.00
C SER A 123 4.31 2.10 -3.62
N SER A 124 4.74 2.06 -4.84
CA SER A 124 4.96 0.82 -5.58
C SER A 124 6.07 0.98 -6.61
N SER A 125 6.79 -0.08 -6.90
CA SER A 125 7.69 -0.15 -8.06
C SER A 125 6.98 0.05 -9.41
N ARG A 126 5.65 0.02 -9.46
CA ARG A 126 4.85 0.31 -10.66
C ARG A 126 4.87 1.78 -11.08
N ILE A 127 5.46 2.67 -10.28
CA ILE A 127 5.70 4.06 -10.68
C ILE A 127 6.79 4.19 -11.75
N TYR A 128 7.68 3.21 -11.84
CA TYR A 128 8.66 3.16 -12.92
C TYR A 128 8.00 2.81 -14.26
N PRO A 129 8.52 3.35 -15.38
CA PRO A 129 7.88 3.18 -16.68
C PRO A 129 7.87 1.73 -17.13
N ILE A 130 6.84 1.37 -17.95
CA ILE A 130 6.78 0.10 -18.65
C ILE A 130 7.66 0.23 -19.90
N PHE A 131 8.73 -0.53 -19.94
CA PHE A 131 9.61 -0.53 -21.11
C PHE A 131 9.10 -1.51 -22.13
N GLU A 132 8.63 -1.02 -23.28
CA GLU A 132 8.10 -1.81 -24.38
C GLU A 132 9.21 -2.57 -25.16
N SER A 133 10.44 -2.12 -25.09
CA SER A 133 11.51 -2.66 -25.92
C SER A 133 12.49 -3.53 -25.14
N LYS A 134 12.48 -4.82 -25.46
CA LYS A 134 13.47 -5.83 -25.01
C LYS A 134 14.93 -5.45 -25.31
N LYS A 135 15.18 -4.45 -26.19
CA LYS A 135 16.53 -4.06 -26.64
C LYS A 135 17.23 -3.08 -25.69
N LYS A 136 16.52 -2.35 -24.81
CA LYS A 136 17.14 -1.30 -23.98
C LYS A 136 17.52 -1.72 -22.56
N PHE A 137 17.11 -2.89 -22.09
CA PHE A 137 17.43 -3.42 -20.75
C PHE A 137 18.17 -4.77 -20.83
N ARG A 138 19.18 -4.86 -21.66
CA ARG A 138 20.31 -5.74 -21.34
C ARG A 138 21.14 -4.95 -20.33
N HIS A 139 20.85 -5.17 -19.04
CA HIS A 139 21.73 -4.72 -17.98
C HIS A 139 23.09 -5.38 -18.19
N LYS A 140 24.04 -4.64 -18.76
CA LYS A 140 25.43 -5.07 -18.75
C LYS A 140 26.00 -5.17 -17.33
N ASP A 141 25.32 -4.52 -16.34
CA ASP A 141 25.87 -4.28 -15.01
C ASP A 141 24.90 -4.60 -13.85
N ASN A 142 24.05 -5.63 -13.89
CA ASN A 142 23.20 -6.03 -12.75
C ASN A 142 22.49 -4.84 -12.03
N SER A 143 22.23 -3.73 -12.72
CA SER A 143 21.64 -2.54 -12.11
C SER A 143 20.14 -2.76 -11.87
N PHE A 144 19.73 -2.68 -10.61
CA PHE A 144 18.35 -2.74 -10.18
C PHE A 144 17.74 -1.33 -10.19
N PHE A 145 16.41 -1.22 -10.20
CA PHE A 145 15.72 0.04 -9.94
C PHE A 145 15.99 0.49 -8.52
N ASP A 146 16.36 1.76 -8.37
CA ASP A 146 16.53 2.45 -7.09
C ASP A 146 15.67 3.72 -7.04
N GLU A 147 15.78 4.49 -5.97
CA GLU A 147 15.01 5.71 -5.77
C GLU A 147 15.40 6.82 -6.74
N GLN A 148 16.56 6.75 -7.37
CA GLN A 148 17.08 7.73 -8.33
C GLN A 148 16.72 7.36 -9.77
N THR A 149 16.23 6.15 -9.99
CA THR A 149 15.82 5.70 -11.33
C THR A 149 14.73 6.62 -11.88
N LYS A 150 14.91 7.06 -13.12
CA LYS A 150 13.99 7.97 -13.81
C LYS A 150 12.57 7.40 -13.84
N THR A 151 11.62 8.25 -13.53
CA THR A 151 10.19 7.90 -13.50
C THR A 151 9.43 8.39 -14.73
N ASP A 152 10.13 8.95 -15.73
CA ASP A 152 9.52 9.41 -16.97
C ASP A 152 9.03 8.23 -17.83
N GLY A 153 7.98 8.46 -18.63
CA GLY A 153 7.43 7.46 -19.54
C GLY A 153 6.10 6.84 -19.08
N ILE A 154 5.56 5.96 -19.94
CA ILE A 154 4.24 5.34 -19.77
C ILE A 154 4.25 4.32 -18.65
N LYS A 155 3.21 4.36 -17.82
CA LYS A 155 2.96 3.46 -16.69
C LYS A 155 1.58 2.82 -16.84
N SER A 156 1.29 1.80 -16.04
CA SER A 156 -0.11 1.43 -15.84
C SER A 156 -0.88 2.57 -15.15
N LEU A 157 -2.20 2.63 -15.31
CA LEU A 157 -3.01 3.65 -14.62
C LEU A 157 -2.82 3.58 -13.09
N TYR A 158 -2.73 2.38 -12.54
CA TYR A 158 -2.36 2.19 -11.13
C TYR A 158 -1.00 2.83 -10.80
N GLY A 159 0.03 2.54 -11.60
CA GLY A 159 1.36 3.14 -11.41
C GLY A 159 1.33 4.66 -11.51
N PHE A 160 0.55 5.20 -12.45
CA PHE A 160 0.34 6.64 -12.59
C PHE A 160 -0.32 7.23 -11.34
N THR A 161 -1.41 6.63 -10.83
CA THR A 161 -2.07 7.16 -9.63
C THR A 161 -1.17 7.12 -8.40
N LYS A 162 -0.33 6.09 -8.24
CA LYS A 162 0.67 6.05 -7.16
C LYS A 162 1.74 7.13 -7.33
N PHE A 163 2.24 7.35 -8.55
CA PHE A 163 3.22 8.39 -8.83
C PHE A 163 2.63 9.80 -8.61
N ALA A 164 1.41 10.05 -9.10
CA ALA A 164 0.71 11.31 -8.86
C ALA A 164 0.47 11.55 -7.36
N SER A 165 0.20 10.50 -6.58
CA SER A 165 0.10 10.58 -5.12
C SER A 165 1.44 10.98 -4.47
N GLU A 166 2.57 10.45 -4.95
CA GLU A 166 3.90 10.87 -4.46
C GLU A 166 4.15 12.36 -4.70
N LEU A 167 3.81 12.85 -5.89
CA LEU A 167 3.94 14.28 -6.23
C LEU A 167 3.03 15.14 -5.32
N LEU A 168 1.78 14.74 -5.16
CA LEU A 168 0.83 15.43 -4.29
C LEU A 168 1.32 15.51 -2.83
N ILE A 169 1.91 14.42 -2.31
CA ILE A 169 2.50 14.39 -0.97
C ILE A 169 3.65 15.40 -0.84
N LYS A 170 4.51 15.49 -1.87
CA LYS A 170 5.63 16.46 -1.90
C LYS A 170 5.14 17.90 -1.89
N GLU A 171 4.12 18.22 -2.69
CA GLU A 171 3.48 19.55 -2.71
C GLU A 171 2.88 19.90 -1.34
N TYR A 172 2.12 18.97 -0.73
CA TYR A 172 1.56 19.18 0.61
C TYR A 172 2.64 19.34 1.68
N SER A 173 3.75 18.60 1.56
CA SER A 173 4.89 18.76 2.46
C SER A 173 5.50 20.14 2.36
N TYR A 174 5.70 20.63 1.14
CA TYR A 174 6.27 21.95 0.90
C TYR A 174 5.35 23.07 1.42
N ILE A 175 4.06 23.01 1.09
CA ILE A 175 3.11 24.09 1.44
C ILE A 175 2.74 24.08 2.93
N PHE A 176 2.56 22.89 3.53
CA PHE A 176 2.01 22.73 4.89
C PHE A 176 3.00 22.16 5.90
N ASN A 177 4.29 22.03 5.53
CA ASN A 177 5.35 21.46 6.37
C ASN A 177 5.00 20.08 6.95
N ILE A 178 4.37 19.22 6.13
CA ILE A 178 4.02 17.86 6.51
C ILE A 178 5.25 16.97 6.37
N LYS A 179 5.63 16.28 7.44
CA LYS A 179 6.70 15.26 7.40
C LYS A 179 6.18 13.98 6.75
N TYR A 180 6.92 13.43 5.78
CA TYR A 180 6.51 12.23 5.07
C TYR A 180 7.66 11.25 4.84
N ILE A 181 7.30 9.99 4.62
CA ILE A 181 8.15 8.95 4.04
C ILE A 181 7.36 8.26 2.94
N ILE A 182 8.00 7.99 1.81
CA ILE A 182 7.44 7.26 0.67
C ILE A 182 8.21 5.96 0.50
N ASN A 183 7.52 4.82 0.56
CA ASN A 183 8.10 3.49 0.36
C ASN A 183 7.68 2.94 -1.02
N ARG A 184 8.61 2.84 -1.95
CA ARG A 184 8.42 2.25 -3.28
C ARG A 184 8.67 0.75 -3.24
N SER A 185 7.69 0.00 -2.75
CA SER A 185 7.84 -1.45 -2.56
C SER A 185 7.69 -2.23 -3.87
N GLY A 186 8.44 -3.33 -3.98
CA GLY A 186 8.23 -4.40 -4.96
C GLY A 186 7.01 -5.25 -4.62
N ILE A 187 7.09 -6.56 -4.85
CA ILE A 187 6.02 -7.50 -4.47
C ILE A 187 6.12 -7.78 -2.98
N ILE A 188 5.14 -7.30 -2.20
CA ILE A 188 5.00 -7.71 -0.80
C ILE A 188 4.22 -9.02 -0.77
N THR A 189 4.67 -9.99 0.02
CA THR A 189 4.01 -11.29 0.20
C THR A 189 4.02 -11.73 1.65
N GLY A 190 3.09 -12.61 2.05
CA GLY A 190 3.02 -13.15 3.39
C GLY A 190 1.63 -13.61 3.81
N PRO A 191 1.43 -13.91 5.10
CA PRO A 191 0.15 -14.36 5.65
C PRO A 191 -0.99 -13.37 5.36
N LEU A 192 -2.22 -13.86 5.27
CA LEU A 192 -3.42 -13.07 5.00
C LEU A 192 -3.46 -12.41 3.61
N GLN A 193 -2.58 -12.82 2.69
CA GLN A 193 -2.65 -12.45 1.29
C GLN A 193 -3.54 -13.44 0.53
N PHE A 194 -4.70 -12.98 0.11
CA PHE A 194 -5.61 -13.79 -0.70
C PHE A 194 -5.25 -13.61 -2.18
N GLY A 195 -4.56 -14.61 -2.73
CA GLY A 195 -4.10 -14.59 -4.13
C GLY A 195 -5.27 -14.63 -5.12
N LYS A 196 -5.18 -13.80 -6.14
CA LYS A 196 -6.07 -13.76 -7.31
C LYS A 196 -5.23 -13.77 -8.58
N VAL A 197 -5.84 -14.10 -9.71
CA VAL A 197 -5.14 -14.11 -11.01
C VAL A 197 -4.46 -12.77 -11.29
N GLU A 198 -5.12 -11.67 -10.91
CA GLU A 198 -4.62 -10.31 -11.16
C GLU A 198 -3.67 -9.79 -10.07
N GLN A 199 -3.62 -10.46 -8.90
CA GLN A 199 -2.89 -9.95 -7.75
C GLN A 199 -2.49 -11.05 -6.77
N GLY A 200 -1.27 -10.94 -6.20
CA GLY A 200 -0.79 -11.88 -5.18
C GLY A 200 -0.34 -13.20 -5.78
N VAL A 201 0.46 -13.14 -6.84
CA VAL A 201 0.93 -14.31 -7.61
C VAL A 201 1.58 -15.39 -6.72
N ILE A 202 2.36 -15.02 -5.71
CA ILE A 202 3.03 -15.97 -4.82
C ILE A 202 1.99 -16.77 -4.03
N SER A 203 1.03 -16.10 -3.40
CA SER A 203 -0.04 -16.76 -2.64
C SER A 203 -0.97 -17.58 -3.53
N LEU A 204 -1.26 -17.10 -4.76
CA LEU A 204 -2.03 -17.84 -5.74
C LEU A 204 -1.31 -19.14 -6.17
N TRP A 205 -0.01 -19.04 -6.45
CA TRP A 205 0.77 -20.20 -6.87
C TRP A 205 0.90 -21.22 -5.74
N LEU A 206 1.17 -20.77 -4.52
CA LEU A 206 1.20 -21.65 -3.35
C LEU A 206 -0.14 -22.39 -3.18
N TRP A 207 -1.26 -21.66 -3.26
CA TRP A 207 -2.58 -22.26 -3.15
C TRP A 207 -2.87 -23.26 -4.27
N ARG A 208 -2.56 -22.92 -5.53
CA ARG A 208 -2.71 -23.84 -6.68
C ARG A 208 -1.85 -25.08 -6.52
N HIS A 209 -0.60 -24.92 -6.10
CA HIS A 209 0.32 -26.04 -5.86
C HIS A 209 -0.20 -26.98 -4.78
N LEU A 210 -0.64 -26.45 -3.65
CA LEU A 210 -1.22 -27.25 -2.55
C LEU A 210 -2.51 -28.00 -2.94
N ASN A 211 -3.22 -27.51 -3.93
CA ASN A 211 -4.44 -28.17 -4.43
C ASN A 211 -4.24 -28.92 -5.75
N ASN A 212 -3.01 -29.17 -6.17
CA ASN A 212 -2.66 -29.87 -7.42
C ASN A 212 -3.29 -29.23 -8.68
N LEU A 213 -3.42 -27.91 -8.68
CA LEU A 213 -3.98 -27.15 -9.80
C LEU A 213 -2.82 -26.65 -10.72
N LYS A 214 -3.13 -26.52 -12.01
CA LYS A 214 -2.16 -26.04 -13.01
C LYS A 214 -1.65 -24.63 -12.67
N LEU A 215 -0.33 -24.44 -12.78
CA LEU A 215 0.32 -23.14 -12.68
C LEU A 215 0.50 -22.55 -14.08
N ASP A 216 0.19 -21.25 -14.21
CA ASP A 216 0.29 -20.54 -15.48
C ASP A 216 1.21 -19.33 -15.34
N TYR A 217 2.08 -19.12 -16.32
CA TYR A 217 2.82 -17.87 -16.50
C TYR A 217 1.97 -16.91 -17.33
N ILE A 218 1.52 -15.82 -16.70
CA ILE A 218 0.63 -14.85 -17.33
C ILE A 218 1.41 -13.58 -17.68
N GLY A 219 1.24 -13.09 -18.91
CA GLY A 219 1.91 -11.90 -19.44
C GLY A 219 3.32 -12.18 -19.98
N PHE A 220 3.89 -11.20 -20.68
CA PHE A 220 5.22 -11.25 -21.27
C PHE A 220 5.48 -12.49 -22.14
N GLY A 221 4.47 -12.92 -22.89
CA GLY A 221 4.53 -14.09 -23.76
C GLY A 221 4.43 -15.44 -23.04
N GLY A 222 4.05 -15.47 -21.77
CA GLY A 222 3.81 -16.72 -21.02
C GLY A 222 5.06 -17.56 -20.73
N LYS A 223 6.26 -16.98 -20.87
CA LYS A 223 7.54 -17.72 -20.75
C LYS A 223 8.15 -17.68 -19.35
N GLY A 224 7.54 -16.99 -18.38
CA GLY A 224 8.04 -16.93 -17.01
C GLY A 224 9.36 -16.17 -16.79
N HIS A 225 9.75 -15.30 -17.72
CA HIS A 225 11.00 -14.53 -17.61
C HIS A 225 10.91 -13.25 -16.81
N GLN A 226 9.83 -13.07 -16.03
CA GLN A 226 9.67 -11.90 -15.20
C GLN A 226 10.59 -11.96 -13.98
N ILE A 227 11.46 -10.96 -13.84
CA ILE A 227 12.25 -10.74 -12.62
C ILE A 227 11.48 -9.80 -11.71
N ARG A 228 11.36 -10.16 -10.45
CA ARG A 228 10.64 -9.37 -9.44
C ARG A 228 11.39 -9.38 -8.13
N ASP A 229 11.39 -8.24 -7.49
CA ASP A 229 11.78 -8.08 -6.10
C ASP A 229 10.64 -8.54 -5.19
N ILE A 230 10.95 -9.39 -4.22
CA ILE A 230 9.98 -9.97 -3.28
C ILE A 230 10.37 -9.57 -1.86
N LEU A 231 9.43 -8.96 -1.15
CA LEU A 231 9.60 -8.51 0.24
C LEU A 231 8.60 -9.22 1.14
N TYR A 232 9.10 -9.86 2.20
CA TYR A 232 8.22 -10.47 3.18
C TYR A 232 7.55 -9.41 4.05
N VAL A 233 6.27 -9.58 4.36
CA VAL A 233 5.45 -8.56 5.02
C VAL A 233 5.90 -8.20 6.43
N ASP A 234 6.55 -9.12 7.16
CA ASP A 234 7.11 -8.81 8.49
C ASP A 234 8.35 -7.93 8.39
N ASP A 235 9.22 -8.15 7.38
CA ASP A 235 10.38 -7.29 7.13
C ASP A 235 9.95 -5.89 6.73
N PHE A 236 8.91 -5.81 5.89
CA PHE A 236 8.28 -4.54 5.56
C PHE A 236 7.71 -3.85 6.82
N SER A 237 7.03 -4.59 7.69
CA SER A 237 6.47 -4.06 8.94
C SER A 237 7.55 -3.60 9.92
N LEU A 238 8.69 -4.29 9.94
CA LEU A 238 9.88 -3.88 10.70
C LEU A 238 10.45 -2.56 10.17
N LEU A 239 10.55 -2.40 8.85
CA LEU A 239 10.97 -1.15 8.22
C LEU A 239 10.05 0.01 8.64
N ILE A 240 8.73 -0.16 8.51
CA ILE A 240 7.75 0.87 8.92
C ILE A 240 7.88 1.21 10.40
N LYS A 241 8.07 0.21 11.28
CA LYS A 241 8.35 0.46 12.70
C LYS A 241 9.59 1.32 12.92
N LYS A 242 10.70 1.01 12.23
CA LYS A 242 11.93 1.82 12.31
C LYS A 242 11.67 3.26 11.85
N GLN A 243 10.94 3.46 10.75
CA GLN A 243 10.56 4.77 10.24
C GLN A 243 9.72 5.58 11.24
N ILE A 244 8.73 4.95 11.90
CA ILE A 244 7.92 5.61 12.95
C ILE A 244 8.79 6.09 14.12
N LEU A 245 9.77 5.31 14.51
CA LEU A 245 10.65 5.63 15.64
C LEU A 245 11.72 6.68 15.28
N ALA A 246 12.08 6.81 14.00
CA ALA A 246 13.05 7.79 13.50
C ALA A 246 12.45 9.18 13.27
N PHE A 247 11.12 9.34 13.23
CA PHE A 247 10.43 10.62 13.13
C PHE A 247 10.49 11.41 14.46
#